data_31aa0c0a0f41f067378b7b72e322257b
#
_entry.id   31aa0c0a0f41f067378b7b72e322257b
#
_cell.length_a   1.000
_cell.length_b   1.000
_cell.length_c   1.000
_cell.angle_alpha   90.00
_cell.angle_beta   90.00
_cell.angle_gamma   90.00
#
_symmetry.space_group_name_H-M   'P 1'
#
loop_
_entity.id
_entity.type
_entity.pdbx_description
1 polymer ?
#
loop_
_entity_poly.entity_id
_entity_poly.type
_entity_poly.pdbx_seq_one_letter_code
_entity_poly.pdbx_strand_id
1 'polypeptide(L)'
;MTTSSDHAYPSALRMVTGIAPVYPPALTVTTDSGHAYPPALRMTTGSGPVYPPALRMTTGSGPVYPPALRIATVSGHVYPPALRIATVSGPVCPPALRMSTGSGHVYPPALRIATVSGHAYPPALRIATVSGHAYPPALRIATVSGHVYPPALRIATFSGHVYP
;
A
#
# COMPACT_ATOMS: atom_id res chain seq x y z
N MET A 1 24.66 -12.04 -9.75
CA MET A 1 23.41 -12.82 -9.78
C MET A 1 23.61 -14.01 -8.86
N THR A 2 22.82 -14.13 -7.82
CA THR A 2 22.88 -15.28 -6.91
C THR A 2 21.51 -15.90 -6.81
N THR A 3 21.49 -17.23 -6.87
CA THR A 3 20.31 -18.05 -6.56
C THR A 3 20.61 -18.83 -5.29
N SER A 4 19.74 -18.79 -4.29
CA SER A 4 19.94 -19.49 -3.02
C SER A 4 18.64 -20.12 -2.56
N SER A 5 18.74 -21.36 -2.09
CA SER A 5 17.68 -22.05 -1.35
C SER A 5 17.82 -21.88 0.17
N ASP A 6 18.99 -21.42 0.65
CA ASP A 6 19.28 -21.19 2.05
C ASP A 6 19.39 -19.70 2.36
N HIS A 7 19.55 -19.33 3.65
CA HIS A 7 19.74 -17.97 4.07
C HIS A 7 20.91 -17.30 3.34
N ALA A 8 20.63 -16.19 2.67
CA ALA A 8 21.64 -15.47 1.89
C ALA A 8 22.05 -14.15 2.59
N TYR A 9 23.37 -13.99 2.85
CA TYR A 9 24.00 -12.80 3.43
C TYR A 9 25.03 -12.18 2.47
N PRO A 10 24.65 -11.80 1.26
CA PRO A 10 25.60 -11.26 0.29
C PRO A 10 26.06 -9.85 0.68
N SER A 11 27.35 -9.55 0.49
CA SER A 11 27.97 -8.28 0.87
C SER A 11 27.51 -7.06 0.05
N ALA A 12 27.12 -7.25 -1.19
CA ALA A 12 26.41 -6.28 -2.03
C ALA A 12 25.98 -6.98 -3.33
N LEU A 13 24.70 -6.85 -3.71
CA LEU A 13 24.17 -7.54 -4.88
C LEU A 13 23.26 -6.68 -5.74
N ARG A 14 23.34 -6.91 -7.04
CA ARG A 14 22.41 -6.31 -8.01
C ARG A 14 21.13 -7.12 -8.21
N MET A 15 21.22 -8.44 -8.15
CA MET A 15 20.06 -9.34 -8.29
C MET A 15 20.16 -10.51 -7.32
N VAL A 16 19.08 -10.82 -6.64
CA VAL A 16 18.91 -12.04 -5.83
C VAL A 16 17.61 -12.71 -6.21
N THR A 17 17.67 -14.01 -6.37
CA THR A 17 16.50 -14.88 -6.52
C THR A 17 16.60 -15.98 -5.48
N GLY A 18 15.58 -16.14 -4.63
CA GLY A 18 15.61 -17.11 -3.54
C GLY A 18 14.24 -17.49 -3.02
N ILE A 19 14.23 -18.55 -2.21
CA ILE A 19 13.03 -19.05 -1.50
C ILE A 19 13.21 -18.94 0.02
N ALA A 20 14.40 -18.64 0.50
CA ALA A 20 14.75 -18.48 1.91
C ALA A 20 14.90 -16.98 2.28
N PRO A 21 14.95 -16.64 3.58
CA PRO A 21 15.13 -15.26 4.00
C PRO A 21 16.40 -14.61 3.46
N VAL A 22 16.30 -13.38 2.95
CA VAL A 22 17.38 -12.64 2.30
C VAL A 22 17.71 -11.37 3.10
N TYR A 23 19.00 -11.22 3.50
CA TYR A 23 19.51 -10.12 4.35
C TYR A 23 20.67 -9.34 3.69
N PRO A 24 20.58 -8.83 2.49
CA PRO A 24 21.66 -8.08 1.86
C PRO A 24 21.78 -6.66 2.42
N PRO A 25 22.97 -6.08 2.53
CA PRO A 25 23.16 -4.72 3.02
C PRO A 25 22.57 -3.65 2.07
N ALA A 26 22.57 -3.88 0.78
CA ALA A 26 21.86 -3.06 -0.21
C ALA A 26 21.52 -3.88 -1.45
N LEU A 27 20.31 -3.75 -1.96
CA LEU A 27 19.84 -4.57 -3.06
C LEU A 27 19.14 -3.74 -4.14
N THR A 28 19.36 -4.07 -5.40
CA THR A 28 18.71 -3.39 -6.51
C THR A 28 17.49 -4.13 -7.00
N VAL A 29 17.52 -5.44 -7.11
CA VAL A 29 16.38 -6.27 -7.55
C VAL A 29 16.33 -7.55 -6.73
N THR A 30 15.19 -7.85 -6.18
CA THR A 30 14.94 -9.12 -5.48
C THR A 30 13.70 -9.79 -6.08
N THR A 31 13.83 -11.07 -6.35
CA THR A 31 12.70 -11.96 -6.56
C THR A 31 12.76 -13.04 -5.49
N ASP A 32 11.83 -13.07 -4.57
CA ASP A 32 11.91 -13.91 -3.40
C ASP A 32 10.52 -14.43 -2.98
N SER A 33 10.47 -15.69 -2.56
CA SER A 33 9.29 -16.30 -1.95
C SER A 33 9.39 -16.38 -0.43
N GLY A 34 10.54 -16.04 0.15
CA GLY A 34 10.78 -15.97 1.59
C GLY A 34 10.55 -14.58 2.17
N HIS A 35 11.25 -14.27 3.24
CA HIS A 35 11.24 -12.96 3.88
C HIS A 35 12.38 -12.09 3.36
N ALA A 36 12.13 -10.83 3.04
CA ALA A 36 13.16 -9.90 2.60
C ALA A 36 13.38 -8.78 3.62
N TYR A 37 14.63 -8.64 4.11
CA TYR A 37 15.06 -7.65 5.12
C TYR A 37 16.23 -6.76 4.68
N PRO A 38 16.27 -6.24 3.45
CA PRO A 38 17.39 -5.40 3.05
C PRO A 38 17.25 -3.98 3.63
N PRO A 39 18.35 -3.33 4.05
CA PRO A 39 18.34 -1.95 4.54
C PRO A 39 17.81 -0.94 3.51
N ALA A 40 18.08 -1.15 2.23
CA ALA A 40 17.53 -0.37 1.15
C ALA A 40 17.23 -1.24 -0.06
N LEU A 41 16.02 -1.13 -0.61
CA LEU A 41 15.57 -1.94 -1.71
C LEU A 41 14.98 -1.09 -2.83
N ARG A 42 15.35 -1.38 -4.05
CA ARG A 42 14.85 -0.64 -5.23
C ARG A 42 13.66 -1.30 -5.90
N MET A 43 13.71 -2.59 -6.09
CA MET A 43 12.61 -3.38 -6.64
C MET A 43 12.50 -4.71 -5.92
N THR A 44 11.29 -5.07 -5.55
CA THR A 44 11.00 -6.39 -4.98
C THR A 44 9.81 -6.97 -5.71
N THR A 45 9.95 -8.22 -6.08
CA THR A 45 8.85 -9.07 -6.52
C THR A 45 8.87 -10.31 -5.62
N GLY A 46 7.78 -10.58 -4.91
CA GLY A 46 7.79 -11.71 -4.00
C GLY A 46 6.45 -12.05 -3.40
N SER A 47 6.38 -13.23 -2.80
CA SER A 47 5.18 -13.73 -2.12
C SER A 47 5.31 -13.76 -0.60
N GLY A 48 6.48 -13.47 -0.05
CA GLY A 48 6.71 -13.37 1.38
C GLY A 48 6.61 -11.94 1.93
N PRO A 49 6.70 -11.79 3.26
CA PRO A 49 6.75 -10.48 3.91
C PRO A 49 8.00 -9.69 3.57
N VAL A 50 7.85 -8.38 3.40
CA VAL A 50 8.94 -7.46 3.00
C VAL A 50 9.08 -6.34 4.02
N TYR A 51 10.28 -6.19 4.64
CA TYR A 51 10.57 -5.27 5.74
C TYR A 51 11.77 -4.33 5.50
N PRO A 52 11.96 -3.70 4.35
CA PRO A 52 13.09 -2.80 4.17
C PRO A 52 12.83 -1.43 4.79
N PRO A 53 13.82 -0.76 5.38
CA PRO A 53 13.70 0.62 5.85
C PRO A 53 13.29 1.61 4.77
N ALA A 54 13.70 1.41 3.53
CA ALA A 54 13.25 2.22 2.39
C ALA A 54 13.00 1.34 1.17
N LEU A 55 11.83 1.47 0.57
CA LEU A 55 11.42 0.69 -0.59
C LEU A 55 10.92 1.60 -1.70
N ARG A 56 11.35 1.34 -2.91
CA ARG A 56 10.97 2.15 -4.08
C ARG A 56 9.85 1.55 -4.91
N MET A 57 9.91 0.27 -5.18
CA MET A 57 8.85 -0.47 -5.89
C MET A 57 8.68 -1.84 -5.27
N THR A 58 7.45 -2.22 -5.06
CA THR A 58 7.09 -3.57 -4.60
C THR A 58 5.95 -4.12 -5.43
N THR A 59 6.10 -5.35 -5.85
CA THR A 59 5.02 -6.17 -6.39
C THR A 59 5.00 -7.46 -5.58
N GLY A 60 3.90 -7.78 -4.95
CA GLY A 60 3.88 -8.96 -4.09
C GLY A 60 2.51 -9.37 -3.58
N SER A 61 2.46 -10.57 -3.02
CA SER A 61 1.25 -11.12 -2.40
C SER A 61 1.34 -11.23 -0.88
N GLY A 62 2.44 -10.87 -0.28
CA GLY A 62 2.63 -10.85 1.18
C GLY A 62 2.47 -9.47 1.81
N PRO A 63 2.55 -9.39 3.14
CA PRO A 63 2.52 -8.11 3.86
C PRO A 63 3.76 -7.26 3.60
N VAL A 64 3.60 -5.93 3.55
CA VAL A 64 4.67 -4.99 3.25
C VAL A 64 4.72 -3.89 4.33
N TYR A 65 5.85 -3.78 5.05
CA TYR A 65 6.04 -2.92 6.22
C TYR A 65 7.24 -1.95 6.13
N PRO A 66 7.52 -1.27 5.03
CA PRO A 66 8.64 -0.34 4.98
C PRO A 66 8.28 1.00 5.63
N PRO A 67 9.19 1.66 6.36
CA PRO A 67 8.98 3.01 6.85
C PRO A 67 8.65 4.03 5.76
N ALA A 68 9.18 3.88 4.56
CA ALA A 68 8.84 4.71 3.41
C ALA A 68 8.66 3.86 2.15
N LEU A 69 7.51 3.95 1.52
CA LEU A 69 7.18 3.23 0.29
C LEU A 69 6.75 4.20 -0.81
N ARG A 70 7.30 4.03 -1.99
CA ARG A 70 7.01 4.93 -3.10
C ARG A 70 5.94 4.40 -4.05
N ILE A 71 6.04 3.17 -4.46
CA ILE A 71 5.06 2.51 -5.33
C ILE A 71 4.85 1.08 -4.84
N ALA A 72 3.61 0.69 -4.64
CA ALA A 72 3.25 -0.66 -4.27
C ALA A 72 2.13 -1.21 -5.15
N THR A 73 2.29 -2.45 -5.57
CA THR A 73 1.21 -3.29 -6.08
C THR A 73 1.21 -4.55 -5.23
N VAL A 74 0.24 -4.69 -4.36
CA VAL A 74 0.25 -5.72 -3.32
C VAL A 74 -1.13 -6.34 -3.16
N SER A 75 -1.18 -7.65 -3.05
CA SER A 75 -2.39 -8.40 -2.71
C SER A 75 -2.53 -8.69 -1.21
N GLY A 76 -1.63 -8.18 -0.40
CA GLY A 76 -1.61 -8.34 1.06
C GLY A 76 -1.87 -7.04 1.82
N HIS A 77 -1.43 -7.02 3.06
CA HIS A 77 -1.53 -5.87 3.94
C HIS A 77 -0.38 -4.87 3.71
N VAL A 78 -0.67 -3.58 3.73
CA VAL A 78 0.32 -2.53 3.51
C VAL A 78 0.26 -1.52 4.65
N TYR A 79 1.34 -1.42 5.44
CA TYR A 79 1.44 -0.58 6.64
C TYR A 79 2.65 0.36 6.67
N PRO A 80 3.02 1.06 5.60
CA PRO A 80 4.13 1.99 5.67
C PRO A 80 3.70 3.31 6.33
N PRO A 81 4.55 3.93 7.17
CA PRO A 81 4.28 5.27 7.71
C PRO A 81 4.04 6.34 6.62
N ALA A 82 4.68 6.22 5.48
CA ALA A 82 4.41 7.10 4.34
C ALA A 82 4.31 6.30 3.04
N LEU A 83 3.19 6.44 2.34
CA LEU A 83 2.93 5.78 1.07
C LEU A 83 2.56 6.80 -0.01
N ARG A 84 3.17 6.68 -1.17
CA ARG A 84 2.95 7.64 -2.26
C ARG A 84 1.95 7.17 -3.29
N ILE A 85 2.09 5.97 -3.78
CA ILE A 85 1.16 5.36 -4.76
C ILE A 85 0.97 3.89 -4.37
N ALA A 86 -0.28 3.48 -4.27
CA ALA A 86 -0.61 2.09 -3.97
C ALA A 86 -1.71 1.56 -4.88
N THR A 87 -1.52 0.34 -5.34
CA THR A 87 -2.59 -0.51 -5.85
C THR A 87 -2.64 -1.74 -4.96
N VAL A 88 -3.70 -1.91 -4.21
CA VAL A 88 -3.75 -2.92 -3.15
C VAL A 88 -5.10 -3.64 -3.16
N SER A 89 -5.05 -4.95 -3.04
CA SER A 89 -6.25 -5.80 -2.89
C SER A 89 -6.50 -6.22 -1.44
N GLY A 90 -5.84 -5.61 -0.48
CA GLY A 90 -6.00 -5.89 0.94
C GLY A 90 -6.14 -4.61 1.78
N PRO A 91 -6.07 -4.71 3.10
CA PRO A 91 -6.08 -3.55 3.98
C PRO A 91 -4.86 -2.64 3.81
N VAL A 92 -5.09 -1.33 3.80
CA VAL A 92 -4.07 -0.29 3.67
C VAL A 92 -4.21 0.69 4.84
N CYS A 93 -3.20 0.75 5.70
CA CYS A 93 -3.23 1.56 6.92
C CYS A 93 -1.99 2.47 7.07
N PRO A 94 -1.59 3.27 6.10
CA PRO A 94 -0.48 4.20 6.27
C PRO A 94 -0.94 5.48 6.97
N PRO A 95 -0.15 6.07 7.86
CA PRO A 95 -0.45 7.39 8.43
C PRO A 95 -0.63 8.50 7.39
N ALA A 96 0.06 8.44 6.27
CA ALA A 96 -0.15 9.37 5.17
C ALA A 96 -0.17 8.65 3.82
N LEU A 97 -1.23 8.83 3.05
CA LEU A 97 -1.40 8.23 1.73
C LEU A 97 -1.71 9.31 0.69
N ARG A 98 -1.00 9.28 -0.42
CA ARG A 98 -1.15 10.29 -1.48
C ARG A 98 -2.07 9.85 -2.61
N MET A 99 -1.91 8.65 -3.11
CA MET A 99 -2.78 8.04 -4.11
C MET A 99 -3.02 6.58 -3.78
N SER A 100 -4.25 6.13 -3.86
CA SER A 100 -4.60 4.74 -3.66
C SER A 100 -5.63 4.28 -4.67
N THR A 101 -5.40 3.10 -5.21
CA THR A 101 -6.41 2.32 -5.91
C THR A 101 -6.50 0.98 -5.20
N GLY A 102 -7.66 0.62 -4.70
CA GLY A 102 -7.76 -0.59 -3.90
C GLY A 102 -9.14 -1.19 -3.82
N SER A 103 -9.20 -2.48 -3.55
CA SER A 103 -10.42 -3.25 -3.38
C SER A 103 -10.60 -3.80 -1.96
N GLY A 104 -10.03 -3.17 -0.97
CA GLY A 104 -10.14 -3.59 0.43
C GLY A 104 -10.55 -2.45 1.35
N HIS A 105 -10.04 -2.51 2.56
CA HIS A 105 -10.25 -1.50 3.59
C HIS A 105 -9.12 -0.49 3.59
N VAL A 106 -9.42 0.80 3.60
CA VAL A 106 -8.43 1.87 3.54
C VAL A 106 -8.61 2.79 4.75
N TYR A 107 -7.61 2.85 5.64
CA TYR A 107 -7.63 3.55 6.93
C TYR A 107 -6.52 4.61 7.12
N PRO A 108 -6.16 5.43 6.17
CA PRO A 108 -5.13 6.45 6.41
C PRO A 108 -5.71 7.67 7.13
N PRO A 109 -5.00 8.24 8.12
CA PRO A 109 -5.41 9.51 8.75
C PRO A 109 -5.60 10.66 7.76
N ALA A 110 -4.82 10.71 6.69
CA ALA A 110 -4.99 11.68 5.62
C ALA A 110 -4.85 11.01 4.24
N LEU A 111 -5.86 11.17 3.40
CA LEU A 111 -5.90 10.63 2.05
C LEU A 111 -6.14 11.74 1.03
N ARG A 112 -5.32 11.79 0.00
CA ARG A 112 -5.38 12.87 -0.98
C ARG A 112 -6.18 12.51 -2.22
N ILE A 113 -5.95 11.37 -2.80
CA ILE A 113 -6.70 10.85 -3.95
C ILE A 113 -6.92 9.35 -3.75
N ALA A 114 -8.16 8.92 -3.85
CA ALA A 114 -8.49 7.51 -3.70
C ALA A 114 -9.48 7.03 -4.75
N THR A 115 -9.26 5.82 -5.22
CA THR A 115 -10.27 5.00 -5.88
C THR A 115 -10.41 3.72 -5.07
N VAL A 116 -11.53 3.50 -4.45
CA VAL A 116 -11.75 2.38 -3.51
C VAL A 116 -13.02 1.64 -3.88
N SER A 117 -12.93 0.32 -4.00
CA SER A 117 -14.07 -0.57 -4.23
C SER A 117 -14.51 -1.30 -2.94
N GLY A 118 -14.23 -0.76 -1.78
CA GLY A 118 -14.54 -1.36 -0.50
C GLY A 118 -14.93 -0.31 0.52
N HIS A 119 -14.31 -0.38 1.69
CA HIS A 119 -14.57 0.55 2.77
C HIS A 119 -13.43 1.57 2.94
N ALA A 120 -13.76 2.84 3.03
CA ALA A 120 -12.79 3.91 3.26
C ALA A 120 -13.13 4.68 4.54
N TYR A 121 -12.17 4.76 5.47
CA TYR A 121 -12.31 5.41 6.79
C TYR A 121 -11.24 6.49 7.04
N PRO A 122 -10.91 7.36 6.11
CA PRO A 122 -9.91 8.39 6.37
C PRO A 122 -10.55 9.57 7.13
N PRO A 123 -9.93 10.08 8.21
CA PRO A 123 -10.39 11.30 8.88
C PRO A 123 -10.48 12.52 7.95
N ALA A 124 -9.60 12.64 6.97
CA ALA A 124 -9.68 13.67 5.96
C ALA A 124 -9.48 13.09 4.55
N LEU A 125 -10.44 13.30 3.67
CA LEU A 125 -10.41 12.83 2.29
C LEU A 125 -10.58 14.00 1.33
N ARG A 126 -9.68 14.13 0.36
CA ARG A 126 -9.68 15.28 -0.52
C ARG A 126 -10.36 15.04 -1.87
N ILE A 127 -10.07 13.96 -2.52
CA ILE A 127 -10.72 13.54 -3.77
C ILE A 127 -10.92 12.03 -3.71
N ALA A 128 -12.15 11.58 -3.91
CA ALA A 128 -12.43 10.14 -3.84
C ALA A 128 -13.38 9.70 -4.94
N THR A 129 -13.14 8.51 -5.45
CA THR A 129 -14.12 7.69 -6.15
C THR A 129 -14.30 6.42 -5.33
N VAL A 130 -15.50 6.19 -4.81
CA VAL A 130 -15.77 5.06 -3.92
C VAL A 130 -16.96 4.28 -4.43
N SER A 131 -16.81 2.98 -4.58
CA SER A 131 -17.88 2.03 -4.96
C SER A 131 -18.28 1.15 -3.77
N GLY A 132 -18.38 1.70 -2.58
CA GLY A 132 -18.72 0.97 -1.37
C GLY A 132 -19.14 1.93 -0.28
N HIS A 133 -18.57 1.77 0.90
CA HIS A 133 -18.88 2.62 2.04
C HIS A 133 -17.74 3.58 2.35
N ALA A 134 -18.04 4.86 2.55
CA ALA A 134 -17.06 5.85 2.95
C ALA A 134 -17.54 6.60 4.21
N TYR A 135 -16.67 6.68 5.22
CA TYR A 135 -16.93 7.30 6.52
C TYR A 135 -15.89 8.39 6.86
N PRO A 136 -15.67 9.38 5.98
CA PRO A 136 -14.71 10.44 6.28
C PRO A 136 -15.38 11.55 7.08
N PRO A 137 -14.83 11.98 8.23
CA PRO A 137 -15.30 13.17 8.93
C PRO A 137 -15.26 14.46 8.09
N ALA A 138 -14.31 14.57 7.17
CA ALA A 138 -14.24 15.67 6.23
C ALA A 138 -14.00 15.16 4.81
N LEU A 139 -14.92 15.48 3.90
CA LEU A 139 -14.87 15.09 2.49
C LEU A 139 -14.96 16.33 1.59
N ARG A 140 -14.03 16.46 0.66
CA ARG A 140 -13.95 17.66 -0.18
C ARG A 140 -14.54 17.51 -1.57
N ILE A 141 -14.22 16.46 -2.27
CA ILE A 141 -14.79 16.12 -3.59
C ILE A 141 -14.95 14.62 -3.66
N ALA A 142 -16.15 14.15 -3.97
CA ALA A 142 -16.38 12.71 -4.07
C ALA A 142 -17.31 12.35 -5.21
N THR A 143 -17.03 11.22 -5.84
CA THR A 143 -17.96 10.46 -6.64
C THR A 143 -18.19 9.13 -5.95
N VAL A 144 -19.41 8.85 -5.55
CA VAL A 144 -19.71 7.66 -4.74
C VAL A 144 -20.92 6.92 -5.31
N SER A 145 -20.75 5.62 -5.51
CA SER A 145 -21.82 4.70 -5.86
C SER A 145 -22.10 3.72 -4.71
N GLY A 146 -22.38 4.25 -3.54
CA GLY A 146 -22.64 3.45 -2.33
C GLY A 146 -23.16 4.32 -1.20
N HIS A 147 -22.70 4.04 0.01
CA HIS A 147 -23.11 4.77 1.21
C HIS A 147 -22.01 5.69 1.72
N VAL A 148 -22.36 6.93 2.03
CA VAL A 148 -21.41 7.91 2.58
C VAL A 148 -22.00 8.56 3.82
N TYR A 149 -21.17 8.68 4.86
CA TYR A 149 -21.51 9.25 6.17
C TYR A 149 -20.55 10.39 6.57
N PRO A 150 -20.48 11.51 5.82
CA PRO A 150 -19.58 12.59 6.16
C PRO A 150 -20.30 13.65 7.02
N PRO A 151 -19.79 14.03 8.19
CA PRO A 151 -20.28 15.20 8.93
C PRO A 151 -20.03 16.51 8.17
N ALA A 152 -19.00 16.61 7.36
CA ALA A 152 -18.71 17.78 6.54
C ALA A 152 -18.44 17.39 5.10
N LEU A 153 -19.29 17.83 4.18
CA LEU A 153 -19.20 17.55 2.75
C LEU A 153 -19.19 18.86 1.94
N ARG A 154 -18.30 18.95 0.95
CA ARG A 154 -18.18 20.19 0.17
C ARG A 154 -18.70 20.09 -1.26
N ILE A 155 -18.37 19.04 -1.98
CA ILE A 155 -18.89 18.77 -3.35
C ILE A 155 -18.96 17.27 -3.54
N ALA A 156 -20.12 16.77 -3.99
CA ALA A 156 -20.23 15.34 -4.22
C ALA A 156 -21.26 14.99 -5.31
N THR A 157 -20.95 13.94 -6.04
CA THR A 157 -21.88 13.27 -6.96
C THR A 157 -22.16 11.88 -6.43
N PHE A 158 -23.42 11.57 -6.22
CA PHE A 158 -23.86 10.30 -5.63
C PHE A 158 -24.81 9.54 -6.54
N SER A 159 -24.63 8.24 -6.58
CA SER A 159 -25.61 7.29 -7.08
C SER A 159 -26.03 6.30 -5.97
N GLY A 160 -26.08 6.74 -4.72
CA GLY A 160 -26.39 5.94 -3.54
C GLY A 160 -26.99 6.80 -2.44
N HIS A 161 -26.81 6.40 -1.19
CA HIS A 161 -27.35 7.07 -0.03
C HIS A 161 -26.31 7.89 0.72
N VAL A 162 -26.67 9.13 1.06
CA VAL A 162 -25.86 10.00 1.92
C VAL A 162 -26.61 10.15 3.24
N TYR A 163 -25.90 9.90 4.34
CA TYR A 163 -26.43 10.05 5.70
C TYR A 163 -25.64 11.17 6.38
N PRO A 164 -26.22 12.37 6.47
CA PRO A 164 -25.56 13.51 7.11
C PRO A 164 -25.35 13.31 8.62
#